data_10a8e87e0003f23092d4594c062c10e3
#
_entry.id   10a8e87e0003f23092d4594c062c10e3
#
_cell.length_a   1.000
_cell.length_b   1.000
_cell.length_c   1.000
_cell.angle_alpha   90.00
_cell.angle_beta   90.00
_cell.angle_gamma   90.00
#
_symmetry.space_group_name_H-M   'P 1'
#
loop_
_entity.id
_entity.type
_entity.pdbx_description
1 polymer ?
#
loop_
_entity_poly.entity_id
_entity_poly.type
_entity_poly.pdbx_seq_one_letter_code
_entity_poly.pdbx_strand_id
1 'polypeptide(L)'
;MSAPTDLIRQAVYRRDQGRCVACNASDLTFQHRRAVGMGGSKIRPGATDGLALCMTCNRECEASMQQLALSYGWKAKRWTDPTKVPVYYPHEFQWFRLEGTDRYPIPAAAALDMMHAVYGDEYFNWRDN
;
A
#
# COMPACT_ATOMS: atom_id res chain seq x y z
N MET A 1 5.67 4.00 16.64
CA MET A 1 4.89 3.32 15.62
C MET A 1 4.69 1.87 16.05
N SER A 2 3.46 1.39 16.04
CA SER A 2 3.18 0.02 16.44
C SER A 2 3.49 -0.95 15.30
N ALA A 3 4.19 -2.03 15.62
CA ALA A 3 4.45 -3.10 14.67
C ALA A 3 3.18 -3.96 14.52
N PRO A 4 3.00 -4.63 13.38
CA PRO A 4 1.93 -5.61 13.24
C PRO A 4 2.18 -6.82 14.14
N THR A 5 1.13 -7.58 14.42
CA THR A 5 1.32 -8.91 15.01
C THR A 5 2.01 -9.82 14.01
N ASP A 6 2.62 -10.91 14.47
CA ASP A 6 3.26 -11.88 13.57
C ASP A 6 2.25 -12.50 12.62
N LEU A 7 1.03 -12.75 13.07
CA LEU A 7 -0.03 -13.30 12.20
C LEU A 7 -0.37 -12.35 11.06
N ILE A 8 -0.49 -11.06 11.35
CA ILE A 8 -0.78 -10.04 10.33
C ILE A 8 0.40 -9.90 9.37
N ARG A 9 1.63 -9.87 9.89
CA ARG A 9 2.84 -9.80 9.05
C ARG A 9 2.88 -10.97 8.07
N GLN A 10 2.67 -12.18 8.56
CA GLN A 10 2.67 -13.38 7.72
C GLN A 10 1.54 -13.37 6.70
N ALA A 11 0.35 -12.91 7.12
CA ALA A 11 -0.79 -12.80 6.21
C ALA A 11 -0.52 -11.83 5.06
N VAL A 12 0.10 -10.68 5.35
CA VAL A 12 0.46 -9.70 4.34
C VAL A 12 1.51 -10.28 3.39
N TYR A 13 2.55 -10.91 3.90
CA TYR A 13 3.59 -11.49 3.05
C TYR A 13 3.01 -12.58 2.14
N ARG A 14 2.11 -13.42 2.66
CA ARG A 14 1.45 -14.46 1.87
C ARG A 14 0.54 -13.85 0.81
N ARG A 15 -0.26 -12.84 1.17
CA ARG A 15 -1.14 -12.15 0.23
C ARG A 15 -0.33 -11.56 -0.93
N ASP A 16 0.84 -11.00 -0.64
CA ASP A 16 1.69 -10.33 -1.61
C ASP A 16 2.70 -11.30 -2.25
N GLN A 17 2.43 -12.59 -2.17
CA GLN A 17 3.17 -13.66 -2.86
C GLN A 17 4.63 -13.80 -2.44
N GLY A 18 4.98 -13.35 -1.23
CA GLY A 18 6.35 -13.45 -0.71
C GLY A 18 7.35 -12.58 -1.45
N ARG A 19 6.89 -11.54 -2.14
CA ARG A 19 7.73 -10.65 -2.94
C ARG A 19 7.40 -9.20 -2.65
N CYS A 20 8.39 -8.32 -2.80
CA CYS A 20 8.19 -6.89 -2.72
C CYS A 20 7.18 -6.47 -3.80
N VAL A 21 6.11 -5.78 -3.39
CA VAL A 21 5.07 -5.34 -4.32
C VAL A 21 5.65 -4.41 -5.39
N ALA A 22 6.62 -3.56 -5.03
CA ALA A 22 7.17 -2.55 -5.93
C ALA A 22 8.22 -3.11 -6.89
N CYS A 23 9.13 -3.99 -6.42
CA CYS A 23 10.29 -4.43 -7.24
C CYS A 23 10.46 -5.95 -7.33
N ASN A 24 9.60 -6.73 -6.69
CA ASN A 24 9.64 -8.19 -6.71
C ASN A 24 10.82 -8.84 -5.97
N ALA A 25 11.56 -8.09 -5.16
CA ALA A 25 12.63 -8.64 -4.33
C ALA A 25 12.08 -9.55 -3.23
N SER A 26 12.91 -10.44 -2.69
CA SER A 26 12.50 -11.43 -1.70
C SER A 26 12.80 -11.06 -0.25
N ASP A 27 13.57 -9.99 0.00
CA ASP A 27 13.86 -9.51 1.35
C ASP A 27 12.75 -8.55 1.79
N LEU A 28 11.86 -9.01 2.65
CA LEU A 28 10.62 -8.30 2.94
C LEU A 28 10.64 -7.58 4.28
N THR A 29 10.02 -6.39 4.27
CA THR A 29 9.62 -5.66 5.47
C THR A 29 8.12 -5.39 5.39
N PHE A 30 7.52 -5.02 6.53
CA PHE A 30 6.12 -4.61 6.57
C PHE A 30 6.05 -3.09 6.37
N GLN A 31 5.51 -2.66 5.23
CA GLN A 31 5.29 -1.25 4.95
C GLN A 31 3.97 -0.82 5.56
N HIS A 32 4.01 0.21 6.42
CA HIS A 32 2.79 0.88 6.87
C HIS A 32 2.33 1.80 5.74
N ARG A 33 1.19 1.51 5.14
CA ARG A 33 0.69 2.31 4.02
C ARG A 33 0.34 3.73 4.45
N ARG A 34 -0.28 3.89 5.62
CA ARG A 34 -0.61 5.20 6.17
C ARG A 34 0.45 5.62 7.19
N ALA A 35 0.90 6.88 7.09
CA ALA A 35 1.81 7.42 8.08
C ALA A 35 1.14 7.46 9.45
N VAL A 36 1.89 7.08 10.49
CA VAL A 36 1.45 7.21 11.88
C VAL A 36 1.89 8.59 12.35
N GLY A 37 1.02 9.33 13.02
CA GLY A 37 1.34 10.66 13.53
C GLY A 37 2.46 10.63 14.56
N MET A 38 3.02 11.81 14.86
CA MET A 38 4.01 11.96 15.92
C MET A 38 3.48 11.42 17.23
N GLY A 39 4.31 10.70 17.96
CA GLY A 39 3.90 9.99 19.17
C GLY A 39 3.41 8.58 18.90
N GLY A 40 3.24 8.23 17.63
CA GLY A 40 2.82 6.91 17.22
C GLY A 40 1.37 6.58 17.56
N SER A 41 0.95 5.38 17.19
CA SER A 41 -0.33 4.83 17.59
C SER A 41 -0.08 3.57 18.40
N LYS A 42 -0.88 3.37 19.45
CA LYS A 42 -0.88 2.12 20.21
C LYS A 42 -1.69 1.04 19.51
N ILE A 43 -2.48 1.42 18.50
CA ILE A 43 -3.26 0.47 17.71
C ILE A 43 -2.33 -0.18 16.69
N ARG A 44 -2.32 -1.51 16.66
CA ARG A 44 -1.54 -2.25 15.70
C ARG A 44 -2.21 -2.21 14.33
N PRO A 45 -1.45 -2.12 13.22
CA PRO A 45 -2.03 -2.07 11.89
C PRO A 45 -2.69 -3.39 11.53
N GLY A 46 -3.80 -3.30 10.78
CA GLY A 46 -4.38 -4.46 10.12
C GLY A 46 -3.70 -4.77 8.81
N ALA A 47 -4.12 -5.85 8.16
CA ALA A 47 -3.50 -6.31 6.92
C ALA A 47 -3.72 -5.32 5.75
N THR A 48 -4.87 -4.64 5.70
CA THR A 48 -5.15 -3.68 4.63
C THR A 48 -4.27 -2.44 4.70
N ASP A 49 -3.67 -2.16 5.86
CA ASP A 49 -2.78 -1.03 6.08
C ASP A 49 -1.30 -1.42 5.88
N GLY A 50 -1.03 -2.63 5.47
CA GLY A 50 0.31 -3.14 5.27
C GLY A 50 0.56 -3.64 3.86
N LEU A 51 1.81 -3.55 3.42
CA LEU A 51 2.30 -4.14 2.19
C LEU A 51 3.65 -4.80 2.43
N ALA A 52 3.94 -5.86 1.68
CA ALA A 52 5.26 -6.44 1.64
C ALA A 52 6.13 -5.60 0.70
N LEU A 53 7.10 -4.88 1.26
CA LEU A 53 8.10 -4.15 0.49
C LEU A 53 9.48 -4.52 0.99
N CYS A 54 10.48 -4.55 0.08
CA CYS A 54 11.85 -4.69 0.52
C CYS A 54 12.29 -3.42 1.27
N MET A 55 13.39 -3.50 2.02
CA MET A 55 13.87 -2.38 2.82
C MET A 55 14.12 -1.14 1.96
N THR A 56 14.70 -1.31 0.78
CA THR A 56 14.99 -0.20 -0.13
C THR A 56 13.70 0.48 -0.61
N CYS A 57 12.74 -0.28 -1.09
CA CYS A 57 11.47 0.28 -1.56
C CYS A 57 10.67 0.90 -0.42
N ASN A 58 10.68 0.28 0.76
CA ASN A 58 10.02 0.83 1.93
C ASN A 58 10.58 2.24 2.25
N ARG A 59 11.90 2.38 2.26
CA ARG A 59 12.56 3.66 2.50
C ARG A 59 12.26 4.66 1.38
N GLU A 60 12.34 4.23 0.12
CA GLU A 60 12.14 5.11 -1.04
C GLU A 60 10.71 5.61 -1.17
N CYS A 61 9.72 4.86 -0.69
CA CYS A 61 8.34 5.33 -0.65
C CYS A 61 8.16 6.59 0.21
N GLU A 62 9.05 6.81 1.17
CA GLU A 62 9.05 8.03 2.00
C GLU A 62 9.98 9.12 1.44
N ALA A 63 10.67 8.86 0.35
CA ALA A 63 11.67 9.75 -0.23
C ALA A 63 11.41 9.95 -1.74
N SER A 64 12.27 9.38 -2.59
CA SER A 64 12.25 9.63 -4.03
C SER A 64 11.02 9.08 -4.74
N MET A 65 10.37 8.03 -4.19
CA MET A 65 9.22 7.39 -4.81
C MET A 65 7.88 7.79 -4.17
N GLN A 66 7.83 8.90 -3.46
CA GLN A 66 6.64 9.26 -2.68
C GLN A 66 5.41 9.44 -3.56
N GLN A 67 5.52 10.20 -4.66
CA GLN A 67 4.39 10.41 -5.57
C GLN A 67 3.98 9.12 -6.28
N LEU A 68 4.94 8.35 -6.72
CA LEU A 68 4.67 7.05 -7.34
C LEU A 68 3.95 6.12 -6.36
N ALA A 69 4.42 6.07 -5.12
CA ALA A 69 3.82 5.24 -4.08
C ALA A 69 2.37 5.65 -3.81
N LEU A 70 2.08 6.95 -3.78
CA LEU A 70 0.71 7.45 -3.62
C LEU A 70 -0.14 7.06 -4.83
N SER A 71 0.39 7.19 -6.05
CA SER A 71 -0.38 6.89 -7.26
C SER A 71 -0.68 5.41 -7.42
N TYR A 72 0.17 4.53 -6.89
CA TYR A 72 -0.01 3.07 -6.96
C TYR A 72 -0.61 2.45 -5.69
N GLY A 73 -0.97 3.29 -4.71
CA GLY A 73 -1.58 2.80 -3.48
C GLY A 73 -0.62 2.10 -2.52
N TRP A 74 0.68 2.11 -2.80
CA TRP A 74 1.68 1.58 -1.86
C TRP A 74 1.76 2.43 -0.61
N LYS A 75 1.41 3.69 -0.73
CA LYS A 75 1.28 4.65 0.33
C LYS A 75 -0.10 5.28 0.26
N ALA A 76 -0.70 5.58 1.40
CA ALA A 76 -1.98 6.24 1.48
C ALA A 76 -1.91 7.38 2.50
N LYS A 77 -2.66 8.43 2.27
CA LYS A 77 -2.72 9.56 3.19
C LYS A 77 -3.33 9.09 4.52
N ARG A 78 -2.87 9.68 5.62
CA ARG A 78 -3.22 9.25 6.97
C ARG A 78 -4.72 9.23 7.25
N TRP A 79 -5.47 10.15 6.63
CA TRP A 79 -6.91 10.30 6.86
C TRP A 79 -7.75 9.30 6.07
N THR A 80 -7.14 8.50 5.16
CA THR A 80 -7.88 7.59 4.29
C THR A 80 -8.25 6.29 5.00
N ASP A 81 -9.25 5.61 4.43
CA ASP A 81 -9.54 4.21 4.74
C ASP A 81 -8.71 3.34 3.78
N PRO A 82 -7.79 2.50 4.27
CA PRO A 82 -6.90 1.73 3.39
C PRO A 82 -7.66 0.74 2.50
N THR A 83 -8.87 0.32 2.87
CA THR A 83 -9.68 -0.55 2.02
C THR A 83 -10.24 0.19 0.80
N LYS A 84 -10.26 1.51 0.83
CA LYS A 84 -10.75 2.35 -0.26
C LYS A 84 -9.63 2.77 -1.22
N VAL A 85 -8.37 2.48 -0.89
CA VAL A 85 -7.21 2.83 -1.71
C VAL A 85 -6.67 1.55 -2.34
N PRO A 86 -6.91 1.33 -3.65
CA PRO A 86 -6.42 0.12 -4.31
C PRO A 86 -4.91 0.14 -4.47
N VAL A 87 -4.33 -1.02 -4.75
CA VAL A 87 -2.89 -1.21 -4.87
C VAL A 87 -2.56 -1.79 -6.23
N TYR A 88 -1.58 -1.19 -6.91
CA TYR A 88 -1.06 -1.74 -8.17
C TYR A 88 0.14 -2.65 -7.89
N TYR A 89 0.13 -3.83 -8.52
CA TYR A 89 1.22 -4.82 -8.44
C TYR A 89 1.89 -4.87 -9.81
N PRO A 90 3.01 -4.13 -10.01
CA PRO A 90 3.61 -3.96 -11.34
C PRO A 90 3.99 -5.26 -12.04
N HIS A 91 4.58 -6.23 -11.32
CA HIS A 91 5.01 -7.48 -11.95
C HIS A 91 3.86 -8.42 -12.31
N GLU A 92 2.64 -8.11 -11.82
CA GLU A 92 1.42 -8.82 -12.23
C GLU A 92 0.58 -7.98 -13.20
N PHE A 93 0.97 -6.72 -13.47
CA PHE A 93 0.19 -5.79 -14.30
C PHE A 93 -1.26 -5.71 -13.86
N GLN A 94 -1.50 -5.70 -12.52
CA GLN A 94 -2.83 -5.87 -11.98
C GLN A 94 -3.06 -4.97 -10.77
N TRP A 95 -4.22 -4.31 -10.75
CA TRP A 95 -4.72 -3.60 -9.58
C TRP A 95 -5.53 -4.56 -8.70
N PHE A 96 -5.42 -4.34 -7.40
CA PHE A 96 -6.19 -5.09 -6.40
C PHE A 96 -6.79 -4.14 -5.39
N ARG A 97 -8.01 -4.45 -4.93
CA ARG A 97 -8.52 -3.87 -3.70
C ARG A 97 -8.19 -4.82 -2.55
N LEU A 98 -7.94 -4.26 -1.40
CA LEU A 98 -7.59 -5.03 -0.19
C LEU A 98 -8.77 -5.07 0.76
N GLU A 99 -9.03 -6.25 1.32
CA GLU A 99 -10.10 -6.44 2.31
C GLU A 99 -9.71 -7.59 3.23
N GLY A 100 -9.76 -7.37 4.56
CA GLY A 100 -9.31 -8.38 5.50
C GLY A 100 -7.84 -8.72 5.27
N THR A 101 -7.55 -9.99 5.07
CA THR A 101 -6.19 -10.49 4.76
C THR A 101 -6.04 -10.85 3.28
N ASP A 102 -7.00 -10.50 2.45
CA ASP A 102 -7.04 -10.90 1.05
C ASP A 102 -6.90 -9.71 0.11
N ARG A 103 -6.60 -10.00 -1.15
CA ARG A 103 -6.60 -9.05 -2.25
C ARG A 103 -7.54 -9.56 -3.35
N TYR A 104 -8.24 -8.63 -3.99
CA TYR A 104 -9.22 -8.95 -5.02
C TYR A 104 -8.88 -8.17 -6.29
N PRO A 105 -8.68 -8.83 -7.44
CA PRO A 105 -8.33 -8.13 -8.67
C PRO A 105 -9.47 -7.23 -9.12
N ILE A 106 -9.11 -6.04 -9.58
CA ILE A 106 -10.08 -5.08 -10.13
C ILE A 106 -9.52 -4.51 -11.43
N PRO A 107 -10.40 -4.09 -12.36
CA PRO A 107 -9.94 -3.42 -13.56
C PRO A 107 -9.29 -2.07 -13.25
N ALA A 108 -8.37 -1.64 -14.11
CA ALA A 108 -7.71 -0.35 -13.95
C ALA A 108 -8.72 0.81 -13.86
N ALA A 109 -9.81 0.76 -14.63
CA ALA A 109 -10.84 1.79 -14.58
C ALA A 109 -11.50 1.86 -13.20
N ALA A 110 -11.76 0.70 -12.56
CA ALA A 110 -12.33 0.67 -11.22
C ALA A 110 -11.34 1.22 -10.19
N ALA A 111 -10.05 0.90 -10.34
CA ALA A 111 -9.02 1.45 -9.46
C ALA A 111 -8.95 2.98 -9.57
N LEU A 112 -9.03 3.51 -10.79
CA LEU A 112 -9.03 4.95 -11.03
C LEU A 112 -10.23 5.62 -10.37
N ASP A 113 -11.41 5.02 -10.49
CA ASP A 113 -12.62 5.53 -9.85
C ASP A 113 -12.48 5.54 -8.32
N MET A 114 -11.90 4.50 -7.76
CA MET A 114 -11.64 4.44 -6.31
C MET A 114 -10.67 5.53 -5.87
N MET A 115 -9.57 5.72 -6.61
CA MET A 115 -8.59 6.75 -6.29
C MET A 115 -9.20 8.15 -6.39
N HIS A 116 -10.00 8.40 -7.40
CA HIS A 116 -10.68 9.70 -7.56
C HIS A 116 -11.70 9.93 -6.44
N ALA A 117 -12.42 8.89 -6.02
CA ALA A 117 -13.36 9.00 -4.92
C ALA A 117 -12.68 9.39 -3.60
N VAL A 118 -11.45 8.91 -3.38
CA VAL A 118 -10.68 9.20 -2.16
C VAL A 118 -10.00 10.56 -2.23
N TYR A 119 -9.28 10.83 -3.32
CA TYR A 119 -8.35 11.96 -3.41
C TYR A 119 -8.83 13.10 -4.32
N GLY A 120 -9.88 12.87 -5.11
CA GLY A 120 -10.31 13.86 -6.08
C GLY A 120 -9.29 14.08 -7.18
N ASP A 121 -9.28 15.27 -7.75
CA ASP A 121 -8.41 15.61 -8.88
C ASP A 121 -6.91 15.62 -8.51
N GLU A 122 -6.58 15.76 -7.24
CA GLU A 122 -5.19 15.71 -6.78
C GLU A 122 -4.51 14.40 -7.17
N TYR A 123 -5.26 13.31 -7.25
CA TYR A 123 -4.71 12.03 -7.67
C TYR A 123 -4.05 12.11 -9.06
N PHE A 124 -4.65 12.82 -9.98
CA PHE A 124 -4.11 12.95 -11.34
C PHE A 124 -2.78 13.70 -11.36
N ASN A 125 -2.58 14.63 -10.44
CA ASN A 125 -1.30 15.32 -10.31
C ASN A 125 -0.17 14.36 -9.93
N TRP A 126 -0.45 13.41 -9.04
CA TRP A 126 0.55 12.41 -8.65
C TRP A 126 0.82 11.42 -9.77
N ARG A 127 -0.24 10.99 -10.44
CA ARG A 127 -0.13 9.98 -11.50
C ARG A 127 0.58 10.52 -12.73
N ASP A 128 0.32 11.76 -13.11
CA ASP A 128 0.74 12.31 -14.38
C ASP A 128 2.07 13.09 -14.32
N ASN A 129 2.62 13.25 -13.13
CA ASN A 129 3.89 13.97 -12.96
C ASN A 129 5.04 13.02 -12.59
#